data_7ea7ad9dce3300847ab9571e7386c035
#
_entry.id   7ea7ad9dce3300847ab9571e7386c035
#
_cell.length_a   1.000
_cell.length_b   1.000
_cell.length_c   1.000
_cell.angle_alpha   90.00
_cell.angle_beta   90.00
_cell.angle_gamma   90.00
#
_symmetry.space_group_name_H-M   'P 1'
#
loop_
_entity.id
_entity.type
_entity.pdbx_description
1 polymer ?
#
loop_
_entity_poly.entity_id
_entity_poly.type
_entity_poly.pdbx_seq_one_letter_code
_entity_poly.pdbx_strand_id
1 'polypeptide(L)'
;MSTRELIIPEGLENLYTEKGYAPGIRVGNILYVSGMLGRDENLLVIKEPTAQFERVFENTARVLTAAGAAFDDVIEFVGYFTHLQRDCRLFQTVKDCYVTGEFPAQTAIGVSELSMPGLLVELKCTALIPG
;
A
#
# COMPACT_ATOMS: atom_id res chain seq x y z
N MET A 1 20.48 -20.60 0.77
CA MET A 1 19.53 -20.38 -0.33
C MET A 1 18.47 -19.39 0.12
N SER A 2 18.23 -18.37 -0.68
CA SER A 2 17.19 -17.37 -0.34
C SER A 2 15.82 -17.99 -0.49
N THR A 3 14.94 -17.75 0.50
CA THR A 3 13.54 -18.15 0.45
C THR A 3 12.62 -16.97 0.18
N ARG A 4 13.20 -15.81 -0.09
CA ARG A 4 12.40 -14.63 -0.37
C ARG A 4 12.11 -14.49 -1.87
N GLU A 5 10.88 -14.19 -2.19
CA GLU A 5 10.41 -14.04 -3.56
C GLU A 5 9.98 -12.61 -3.82
N LEU A 6 10.51 -12.01 -4.88
CA LEU A 6 10.12 -10.66 -5.30
C LEU A 6 8.74 -10.71 -5.94
N ILE A 7 7.86 -9.81 -5.51
CA ILE A 7 6.54 -9.63 -6.10
C ILE A 7 6.54 -8.27 -6.79
N ILE A 8 6.59 -8.28 -8.11
CA ILE A 8 6.65 -7.05 -8.93
C ILE A 8 5.49 -7.09 -9.92
N PRO A 9 4.32 -6.58 -9.53
CA PRO A 9 3.15 -6.65 -10.40
C PRO A 9 3.24 -5.66 -11.56
N GLU A 10 2.49 -5.95 -12.61
CA GLU A 10 2.33 -5.05 -13.74
C GLU A 10 1.80 -3.70 -13.26
N GLY A 11 2.42 -2.63 -13.73
CA GLY A 11 2.09 -1.26 -13.35
C GLY A 11 2.93 -0.72 -12.21
N LEU A 12 3.70 -1.58 -11.50
CA LEU A 12 4.56 -1.16 -10.40
C LEU A 12 6.04 -1.46 -10.63
N GLU A 13 6.41 -1.81 -11.86
CA GLU A 13 7.80 -2.16 -12.21
C GLU A 13 8.77 -1.02 -11.91
N ASN A 14 8.32 0.23 -12.09
CA ASN A 14 9.18 1.40 -11.89
C ASN A 14 9.61 1.59 -10.44
N LEU A 15 8.90 1.02 -9.48
CA LEU A 15 9.33 1.05 -8.09
C LEU A 15 10.63 0.28 -7.93
N TYR A 16 10.75 -0.86 -8.60
CA TYR A 16 11.95 -1.67 -8.55
C TYR A 16 13.08 -1.07 -9.39
N THR A 17 12.78 -0.74 -10.66
CA THR A 17 13.83 -0.32 -11.60
C THR A 17 14.33 1.10 -11.36
N GLU A 18 13.46 2.00 -10.93
CA GLU A 18 13.83 3.42 -10.75
C GLU A 18 13.98 3.84 -9.29
N LYS A 19 13.20 3.23 -8.38
CA LYS A 19 13.25 3.61 -6.96
C LYS A 19 14.05 2.64 -6.10
N GLY A 20 14.38 1.47 -6.62
CA GLY A 20 15.30 0.54 -5.95
C GLY A 20 14.68 -0.24 -4.79
N TYR A 21 13.36 -0.49 -4.82
CA TYR A 21 12.73 -1.36 -3.83
C TYR A 21 11.66 -2.24 -4.46
N ALA A 22 11.46 -3.42 -3.88
CA ALA A 22 10.43 -4.33 -4.34
C ALA A 22 9.05 -3.88 -3.86
N PRO A 23 8.03 -3.89 -4.73
CA PRO A 23 6.66 -3.62 -4.28
C PRO A 23 6.19 -4.60 -3.21
N GLY A 24 6.59 -5.87 -3.32
CA GLY A 24 6.29 -6.86 -2.30
C GLY A 24 7.37 -7.91 -2.21
N ILE A 25 7.45 -8.54 -1.04
CA ILE A 25 8.35 -9.66 -0.77
C ILE A 25 7.54 -10.75 -0.10
N ARG A 26 7.60 -11.95 -0.65
CA ARG A 26 6.99 -13.13 -0.05
C ARG A 26 8.03 -13.97 0.66
N VAL A 27 7.76 -14.36 1.90
CA VAL A 27 8.57 -15.30 2.67
C VAL A 27 7.64 -16.36 3.23
N GLY A 28 7.70 -17.58 2.71
CA GLY A 28 6.73 -18.61 3.08
C GLY A 28 5.34 -18.18 2.68
N ASN A 29 4.43 -18.09 3.62
CA ASN A 29 3.07 -17.59 3.39
C ASN A 29 2.84 -16.17 3.88
N ILE A 30 3.91 -15.44 4.22
CA ILE A 30 3.81 -14.04 4.63
C ILE A 30 4.20 -13.14 3.46
N LEU A 31 3.38 -12.15 3.21
CA LEU A 31 3.64 -11.13 2.20
C LEU A 31 3.88 -9.79 2.88
N TYR A 32 5.05 -9.21 2.60
CA TYR A 32 5.36 -7.85 3.02
C TYR A 32 5.12 -6.92 1.85
N VAL A 33 4.18 -6.00 2.00
CA VAL A 33 3.87 -5.00 0.97
C VAL A 33 4.56 -3.71 1.35
N SER A 34 5.39 -3.19 0.46
CA SER A 34 6.07 -1.91 0.66
C SER A 34 5.05 -0.79 0.79
N GLY A 35 5.47 0.32 1.39
CA GLY A 35 4.63 1.50 1.50
C GLY A 35 4.14 1.96 0.13
N MET A 36 2.83 1.90 -0.09
CA MET A 36 2.22 2.30 -1.34
C MET A 36 1.80 3.76 -1.26
N LEU A 37 2.02 4.44 -2.38
CA LEU A 37 1.74 5.87 -2.52
C LEU A 37 0.70 6.07 -3.60
N GLY A 38 -0.02 7.18 -3.53
CA GLY A 38 -1.01 7.53 -4.55
C GLY A 38 -0.35 8.13 -5.78
N ARG A 39 0.42 7.31 -6.49
CA ARG A 39 1.12 7.66 -7.73
C ARG A 39 0.69 6.71 -8.84
N ASP A 40 0.70 7.22 -10.08
CA ASP A 40 0.43 6.36 -11.23
C ASP A 40 1.67 5.54 -11.60
N GLU A 41 1.57 4.75 -12.68
CA GLU A 41 2.66 3.87 -13.12
C GLU A 41 3.89 4.64 -13.59
N ASN A 42 3.75 5.93 -13.89
CA ASN A 42 4.87 6.81 -14.24
C ASN A 42 5.41 7.57 -13.03
N LEU A 43 4.98 7.19 -11.83
CA LEU A 43 5.39 7.78 -10.55
C LEU A 43 4.97 9.24 -10.39
N LEU A 44 3.89 9.64 -11.06
CA LEU A 44 3.31 10.97 -10.90
C LEU A 44 2.27 10.95 -9.77
N VAL A 45 2.38 11.92 -8.87
CA VAL A 45 1.48 12.05 -7.73
C VAL A 45 0.07 12.43 -8.20
N ILE A 46 -0.93 11.71 -7.71
CA ILE A 46 -2.34 12.04 -7.93
C ILE A 46 -2.73 13.05 -6.87
N LYS A 47 -3.02 14.28 -7.27
CA LYS A 47 -3.13 15.40 -6.33
C LYS A 47 -4.46 15.50 -5.59
N GLU A 48 -5.56 15.08 -6.22
CA GLU A 48 -6.87 15.14 -5.58
C GLU A 48 -6.94 14.11 -4.46
N PRO A 49 -7.30 14.49 -3.21
CA PRO A 49 -7.18 13.61 -2.04
C PRO A 49 -7.92 12.28 -2.17
N THR A 50 -9.17 12.28 -2.57
CA THR A 50 -9.94 11.04 -2.72
C THR A 50 -9.30 10.13 -3.75
N ALA A 51 -8.94 10.66 -4.91
CA ALA A 51 -8.30 9.90 -5.98
C ALA A 51 -6.92 9.39 -5.55
N GLN A 52 -6.18 10.18 -4.78
CA GLN A 52 -4.89 9.74 -4.25
C GLN A 52 -5.07 8.54 -3.31
N PHE A 53 -6.02 8.62 -2.39
CA PHE A 53 -6.28 7.52 -1.44
C PHE A 53 -6.76 6.27 -2.17
N GLU A 54 -7.64 6.42 -3.16
CA GLU A 54 -8.08 5.29 -3.99
C GLU A 54 -6.90 4.61 -4.67
N ARG A 55 -5.97 5.39 -5.25
CA ARG A 55 -4.79 4.83 -5.91
C ARG A 55 -3.89 4.08 -4.94
N VAL A 56 -3.79 4.54 -3.69
CA VAL A 56 -3.03 3.81 -2.66
C VAL A 56 -3.57 2.39 -2.51
N PHE A 57 -4.90 2.24 -2.40
CA PHE A 57 -5.51 0.91 -2.27
C PHE A 57 -5.42 0.11 -3.56
N GLU A 58 -5.57 0.75 -4.72
CA GLU A 58 -5.40 0.08 -6.01
C GLU A 58 -3.98 -0.47 -6.18
N ASN A 59 -2.97 0.32 -5.83
CA ASN A 59 -1.58 -0.13 -5.89
C ASN A 59 -1.32 -1.27 -4.91
N THR A 60 -1.87 -1.18 -3.69
CA THR A 60 -1.79 -2.25 -2.70
C THR A 60 -2.44 -3.53 -3.23
N ALA A 61 -3.63 -3.39 -3.84
CA ALA A 61 -4.36 -4.52 -4.42
C ALA A 61 -3.55 -5.25 -5.50
N ARG A 62 -2.80 -4.49 -6.32
CA ARG A 62 -1.94 -5.09 -7.36
C ARG A 62 -0.91 -6.02 -6.76
N VAL A 63 -0.28 -5.61 -5.65
CA VAL A 63 0.73 -6.45 -4.99
C VAL A 63 0.06 -7.67 -4.36
N LEU A 64 -1.05 -7.47 -3.66
CA LEU A 64 -1.79 -8.57 -3.05
C LEU A 64 -2.19 -9.61 -4.11
N THR A 65 -2.84 -9.16 -5.19
CA THR A 65 -3.30 -10.04 -6.26
C THR A 65 -2.15 -10.81 -6.90
N ALA A 66 -1.03 -10.14 -7.16
CA ALA A 66 0.13 -10.78 -7.78
C ALA A 66 0.71 -11.90 -6.89
N ALA A 67 0.51 -11.81 -5.58
CA ALA A 67 0.97 -12.83 -4.64
C ALA A 67 -0.11 -13.88 -4.32
N GLY A 68 -1.29 -13.77 -4.91
CA GLY A 68 -2.40 -14.69 -4.62
C GLY A 68 -3.16 -14.39 -3.36
N ALA A 69 -3.15 -13.13 -2.92
CA ALA A 69 -3.84 -12.66 -1.72
C ALA A 69 -4.89 -11.59 -2.06
N ALA A 70 -5.65 -11.19 -1.07
CA ALA A 70 -6.66 -10.15 -1.18
C ALA A 70 -6.67 -9.32 0.11
N PHE A 71 -7.47 -8.26 0.17
CA PHE A 71 -7.54 -7.43 1.37
C PHE A 71 -7.98 -8.22 2.61
N ASP A 72 -8.81 -9.25 2.45
CA ASP A 72 -9.21 -10.11 3.56
C ASP A 72 -8.04 -10.87 4.20
N ASP A 73 -6.93 -10.97 3.50
CA ASP A 73 -5.73 -11.66 3.98
C ASP A 73 -4.76 -10.72 4.70
N VAL A 74 -5.05 -9.43 4.73
CA VAL A 74 -4.18 -8.45 5.38
C VAL A 74 -4.25 -8.62 6.89
N ILE A 75 -3.07 -8.72 7.51
CA ILE A 75 -2.93 -8.85 8.95
C ILE A 75 -2.85 -7.47 9.60
N GLU A 76 -2.12 -6.56 8.97
CA GLU A 76 -1.81 -5.26 9.55
C GLU A 76 -1.62 -4.20 8.47
N PHE A 77 -2.21 -3.03 8.69
CA PHE A 77 -1.91 -1.81 7.96
C PHE A 77 -1.14 -0.84 8.85
N VAL A 78 -0.17 -0.15 8.27
CA VAL A 78 0.47 1.01 8.90
C VAL A 78 0.38 2.17 7.92
N GLY A 79 -0.27 3.25 8.35
CA GLY A 79 -0.42 4.45 7.54
C GLY A 79 0.38 5.61 8.09
N TYR A 80 1.12 6.30 7.22
CA TYR A 80 1.90 7.49 7.54
C TYR A 80 1.27 8.67 6.82
N PHE A 81 0.84 9.70 7.55
CA PHE A 81 0.06 10.81 7.01
C PHE A 81 0.76 12.14 7.22
N THR A 82 0.80 12.98 6.21
CA THR A 82 1.32 14.34 6.37
C THR A 82 0.32 15.26 7.08
N HIS A 83 -0.98 14.92 7.04
CA HIS A 83 -2.04 15.69 7.69
C HIS A 83 -3.08 14.73 8.29
N LEU A 84 -2.64 13.93 9.25
CA LEU A 84 -3.45 12.83 9.78
C LEU A 84 -4.83 13.27 10.29
N GLN A 85 -4.88 14.28 11.15
CA GLN A 85 -6.15 14.70 11.76
C GLN A 85 -7.12 15.26 10.72
N ARG A 86 -6.60 15.95 9.71
CA ARG A 86 -7.43 16.49 8.62
C ARG A 86 -7.98 15.40 7.72
N ASP A 87 -7.15 14.38 7.41
CA ASP A 87 -7.44 13.44 6.34
C ASP A 87 -7.95 12.08 6.80
N CYS A 88 -7.85 11.75 8.09
CA CYS A 88 -8.13 10.38 8.55
C CYS A 88 -9.57 9.94 8.27
N ARG A 89 -10.56 10.84 8.35
CA ARG A 89 -11.95 10.48 8.10
C ARG A 89 -12.19 10.18 6.62
N LEU A 90 -11.66 11.01 5.73
CA LEU A 90 -11.77 10.77 4.29
C LEU A 90 -11.07 9.47 3.91
N PHE A 91 -9.87 9.26 4.46
CA PHE A 91 -9.13 8.04 4.20
C PHE A 91 -9.92 6.80 4.65
N GLN A 92 -10.54 6.86 5.83
CA GLN A 92 -11.36 5.76 6.32
C GLN A 92 -12.54 5.46 5.40
N THR A 93 -13.18 6.50 4.87
CA THR A 93 -14.28 6.35 3.92
C THR A 93 -13.84 5.62 2.66
N VAL A 94 -12.66 5.98 2.13
CA VAL A 94 -12.10 5.31 0.96
C VAL A 94 -11.72 3.86 1.30
N LYS A 95 -11.06 3.66 2.44
CA LYS A 95 -10.66 2.32 2.90
C LYS A 95 -11.86 1.38 2.99
N ASP A 96 -13.00 1.87 3.46
CA ASP A 96 -14.21 1.05 3.62
C ASP A 96 -14.73 0.48 2.30
N CYS A 97 -14.33 1.07 1.17
CA CYS A 97 -14.69 0.55 -0.16
C CYS A 97 -13.83 -0.66 -0.56
N TYR A 98 -12.68 -0.83 0.08
CA TYR A 98 -11.72 -1.90 -0.27
C TYR A 98 -11.64 -2.98 0.82
N VAL A 99 -11.69 -2.59 2.07
CA VAL A 99 -11.57 -3.51 3.21
C VAL A 99 -12.95 -3.70 3.79
N THR A 100 -13.65 -4.76 3.33
CA THR A 100 -15.06 -4.99 3.60
C THR A 100 -15.34 -6.17 4.54
N GLY A 101 -14.33 -7.01 4.79
CA GLY A 101 -14.46 -8.16 5.68
C GLY A 101 -14.08 -7.82 7.11
N GLU A 102 -13.43 -8.77 7.79
CA GLU A 102 -12.89 -8.52 9.12
C GLU A 102 -11.79 -7.47 9.04
N PHE A 103 -11.71 -6.61 10.06
CA PHE A 103 -10.71 -5.55 10.06
C PHE A 103 -9.36 -6.05 10.54
N PRO A 104 -8.26 -5.73 9.83
CA PRO A 104 -6.92 -6.06 10.30
C PRO A 104 -6.49 -5.11 11.42
N ALA A 105 -5.38 -5.43 12.06
CA ALA A 105 -4.73 -4.49 12.96
C ALA A 105 -4.30 -3.25 12.17
N GLN A 106 -4.31 -2.09 12.79
CA GLN A 106 -3.97 -0.85 12.12
C GLN A 106 -3.28 0.14 13.04
N THR A 107 -2.30 0.84 12.48
CA THR A 107 -1.63 1.97 13.15
C THR A 107 -1.59 3.12 12.15
N ALA A 108 -1.90 4.32 12.61
CA ALA A 108 -1.82 5.53 11.79
C ALA A 108 -0.96 6.57 12.53
N ILE A 109 0.00 7.15 11.82
CA ILE A 109 1.00 8.05 12.38
C ILE A 109 1.10 9.31 11.52
N GLY A 110 1.15 10.47 12.19
CA GLY A 110 1.46 11.73 11.50
C GLY A 110 2.96 11.86 11.30
N VAL A 111 3.38 12.30 10.11
CA VAL A 111 4.79 12.52 9.76
C VAL A 111 4.95 13.91 9.17
N SER A 112 6.19 14.43 9.20
CA SER A 112 6.47 15.78 8.68
C SER A 112 6.43 15.83 7.17
N GLU A 113 6.85 14.74 6.49
CA GLU A 113 6.85 14.68 5.03
C GLU A 113 6.92 13.23 4.54
N LEU A 114 6.60 13.04 3.28
CA LEU A 114 6.80 11.78 2.57
C LEU A 114 7.79 12.01 1.43
N SER A 115 8.02 10.99 0.62
CA SER A 115 9.11 11.01 -0.36
C SER A 115 8.96 12.05 -1.48
N MET A 116 7.74 12.54 -1.72
CA MET A 116 7.49 13.54 -2.77
C MET A 116 6.49 14.58 -2.29
N PRO A 117 6.63 15.84 -2.78
CA PRO A 117 5.61 16.85 -2.48
C PRO A 117 4.23 16.43 -2.96
N GLY A 118 3.21 16.74 -2.19
CA GLY A 118 1.82 16.46 -2.55
C GLY A 118 1.32 15.10 -2.10
N LEU A 119 2.18 14.22 -1.62
CA LEU A 119 1.76 12.95 -1.04
C LEU A 119 1.12 13.18 0.33
N LEU A 120 -0.05 12.62 0.54
CA LEU A 120 -0.82 12.78 1.78
C LEU A 120 -0.72 11.56 2.69
N VAL A 121 -0.48 10.40 2.12
CA VAL A 121 -0.39 9.16 2.88
C VAL A 121 0.56 8.17 2.20
N GLU A 122 1.22 7.37 3.02
CA GLU A 122 1.91 6.16 2.61
C GLU A 122 1.33 5.02 3.44
N LEU A 123 0.90 3.95 2.76
CA LEU A 123 0.28 2.80 3.42
C LEU A 123 1.09 1.55 3.15
N LYS A 124 1.56 0.90 4.21
CA LYS A 124 2.19 -0.41 4.08
C LYS A 124 1.33 -1.46 4.77
N CYS A 125 1.47 -2.70 4.33
CA CYS A 125 0.75 -3.79 4.99
C CYS A 125 1.54 -5.09 4.97
N THR A 126 1.09 -6.01 5.82
CA THR A 126 1.55 -7.39 5.88
C THR A 126 0.33 -8.26 5.69
N ALA A 127 0.44 -9.30 4.87
CA ALA A 127 -0.67 -10.20 4.59
C ALA A 127 -0.25 -11.66 4.76
N LEU A 128 -1.24 -12.51 5.03
CA LEU A 128 -1.07 -13.95 5.10
C LEU A 128 -1.63 -14.55 3.81
N ILE A 129 -0.76 -15.09 2.98
CA ILE A 129 -1.18 -15.67 1.70
C ILE A 129 -1.91 -16.98 1.96
N PRO A 130 -3.15 -17.14 1.45
CA PRO A 130 -3.88 -18.39 1.67
C PRO A 130 -3.17 -19.57 1.00
N GLY A 131 -3.13 -20.66 1.71
CA GLY A 131 -2.41 -21.87 1.29
C GLY A 131 -3.24 -22.81 0.45
#